data_4caabf79ffa7766e661dab08c0a3ffbd
#
_entry.id   4caabf79ffa7766e661dab08c0a3ffbd
#
_cell.length_a   1.000
_cell.length_b   1.000
_cell.length_c   1.000
_cell.angle_alpha   90.00
_cell.angle_beta   90.00
_cell.angle_gamma   90.00
#
_symmetry.space_group_name_H-M   'P 1'
#
loop_
_entity.id
_entity.type
_entity.pdbx_description
1 polymer ?
#
loop_
_entity_poly.entity_id
_entity_poly.type
_entity_poly.pdbx_seq_one_letter_code
_entity_poly.pdbx_strand_id
1 'polypeptide(L)'
;MSDALKPLIDAAANGPLTRDQAETAFQILFDGEATPSQIGGLLMALRTRGETVDEYAAAAAVMRAKCNAVNAPAGAMDIVGTGGDGKGTLNISTATAFVVAGAGVTVAKHGNRNLSSKSGAADALTQMGINVMVGSDVVEKAIKGAGIGFMMAPMHHPATAHVMPTRAELGTRTIFNILGPLTNPAGVKKQLTGAFSRDLIRPMAETLGQLGSTSAWLVHGSDGTDELTITGVSWVSALADGTVTDFEVHPEEAGLPTHPFEAIVGGTPEENAKSFAALLDGAPGAYRDAVLLNSAAALKVAGTVTDLKEGVACATESIDSGAARDKIRKVAQITQAG
;
A
#
# COMPACT_ATOMS: atom_id res chain seq x y z
N MET A 1 22.45 8.30 23.20
CA MET A 1 23.28 8.14 21.98
C MET A 1 23.74 6.70 21.94
N SER A 2 23.34 5.96 20.94
CA SER A 2 23.71 4.54 20.87
C SER A 2 25.07 4.39 20.19
N ASP A 3 26.12 4.06 20.97
CA ASP A 3 27.42 3.68 20.40
C ASP A 3 27.33 2.38 19.59
N ALA A 4 26.29 1.56 19.83
CA ALA A 4 26.04 0.32 19.12
C ALA A 4 25.66 0.52 17.63
N LEU A 5 25.17 1.71 17.24
CA LEU A 5 24.82 1.98 15.84
C LEU A 5 26.04 2.34 14.97
N LYS A 6 27.13 2.84 15.56
CA LYS A 6 28.33 3.25 14.81
C LYS A 6 28.92 2.13 13.94
N PRO A 7 29.19 0.93 14.48
CA PRO A 7 29.72 -0.18 13.68
C PRO A 7 28.73 -0.67 12.61
N LEU A 8 27.42 -0.51 12.84
CA LEU A 8 26.40 -0.89 11.86
C LEU A 8 26.32 0.10 10.70
N ILE A 9 26.54 1.39 10.95
CA ILE A 9 26.67 2.41 9.90
C ILE A 9 27.90 2.12 9.03
N ASP A 10 29.04 1.81 9.65
CA ASP A 10 30.27 1.47 8.93
C ASP A 10 30.06 0.19 8.09
N ALA A 11 29.47 -0.85 8.66
CA ALA A 11 29.14 -2.07 7.95
C ALA A 11 28.21 -1.80 6.76
N ALA A 12 27.14 -1.01 6.94
CA ALA A 12 26.19 -0.66 5.88
C ALA A 12 26.84 0.13 4.74
N ALA A 13 27.85 0.96 5.04
CA ALA A 13 28.59 1.71 4.04
C ALA A 13 29.55 0.82 3.21
N ASN A 14 30.01 -0.29 3.77
CA ASN A 14 30.97 -1.19 3.14
C ASN A 14 30.33 -2.43 2.48
N GLY A 15 29.05 -2.73 2.79
CA GLY A 15 28.33 -3.88 2.21
C GLY A 15 26.95 -4.08 2.80
N PRO A 16 26.21 -5.13 2.34
CA PRO A 16 24.93 -5.49 2.93
C PRO A 16 25.04 -5.86 4.40
N LEU A 17 24.09 -5.37 5.19
CA LEU A 17 23.93 -5.85 6.56
C LEU A 17 23.34 -7.28 6.56
N THR A 18 23.80 -8.11 7.48
CA THR A 18 23.10 -9.35 7.78
C THR A 18 21.71 -9.03 8.36
N ARG A 19 20.80 -10.00 8.32
CA ARG A 19 19.46 -9.86 8.90
C ARG A 19 19.51 -9.36 10.35
N ASP A 20 20.33 -9.96 11.20
CA ASP A 20 20.47 -9.60 12.62
C ASP A 20 21.07 -8.21 12.82
N GLN A 21 22.04 -7.83 11.99
CA GLN A 21 22.61 -6.49 12.02
C GLN A 21 21.56 -5.42 11.64
N ALA A 22 20.79 -5.69 10.60
CA ALA A 22 19.73 -4.80 10.15
C ALA A 22 18.62 -4.69 11.22
N GLU A 23 18.17 -5.82 11.81
CA GLU A 23 17.19 -5.79 12.90
C GLU A 23 17.68 -4.96 14.09
N THR A 24 18.95 -5.15 14.50
CA THR A 24 19.56 -4.35 15.56
C THR A 24 19.59 -2.87 15.22
N ALA A 25 19.99 -2.51 13.99
CA ALA A 25 20.03 -1.12 13.55
C ALA A 25 18.64 -0.47 13.56
N PHE A 26 17.62 -1.13 12.99
CA PHE A 26 16.26 -0.61 12.98
C PHE A 26 15.61 -0.59 14.37
N GLN A 27 15.96 -1.53 15.26
CA GLN A 27 15.54 -1.49 16.66
C GLN A 27 16.01 -0.19 17.33
N ILE A 28 17.29 0.13 17.21
CA ILE A 28 17.90 1.38 17.76
C ILE A 28 17.21 2.62 17.19
N LEU A 29 16.93 2.64 15.88
CA LEU A 29 16.23 3.76 15.24
C LEU A 29 14.83 3.96 15.80
N PHE A 30 14.04 2.87 15.89
CA PHE A 30 12.65 2.93 16.33
C PHE A 30 12.51 3.08 17.86
N ASP A 31 13.55 2.79 18.65
CA ASP A 31 13.59 3.09 20.09
C ASP A 31 13.98 4.57 20.36
N GLY A 32 14.33 5.32 19.31
CA GLY A 32 14.72 6.72 19.45
C GLY A 32 16.11 6.93 20.07
N GLU A 33 16.96 5.90 20.06
CA GLU A 33 18.31 5.96 20.65
C GLU A 33 19.37 6.53 19.71
N ALA A 34 19.05 6.64 18.41
CA ALA A 34 19.96 7.18 17.40
C ALA A 34 19.87 8.70 17.30
N THR A 35 21.01 9.35 17.09
CA THR A 35 21.04 10.79 16.76
C THR A 35 20.59 11.04 15.30
N PRO A 36 20.13 12.26 14.96
CA PRO A 36 19.81 12.61 13.57
C PRO A 36 20.93 12.29 12.57
N SER A 37 22.19 12.57 12.94
CA SER A 37 23.36 12.26 12.10
C SER A 37 23.55 10.75 11.90
N GLN A 38 23.28 9.93 12.92
CA GLN A 38 23.35 8.48 12.83
C GLN A 38 22.22 7.93 11.97
N ILE A 39 21.00 8.44 12.12
CA ILE A 39 19.85 8.08 11.28
C ILE A 39 20.15 8.42 9.82
N GLY A 40 20.58 9.67 9.54
CA GLY A 40 20.93 10.11 8.20
C GLY A 40 22.05 9.28 7.59
N GLY A 41 23.12 9.02 8.35
CA GLY A 41 24.25 8.20 7.91
C GLY A 41 23.82 6.77 7.51
N LEU A 42 23.05 6.10 8.36
CA LEU A 42 22.55 4.74 8.04
C LEU A 42 21.63 4.75 6.82
N LEU A 43 20.63 5.63 6.79
CA LEU A 43 19.67 5.67 5.69
C LEU A 43 20.34 5.95 4.34
N MET A 44 21.32 6.85 4.32
CA MET A 44 22.06 7.17 3.09
C MET A 44 23.05 6.09 2.70
N ALA A 45 23.69 5.39 3.65
CA ALA A 45 24.54 4.24 3.36
C ALA A 45 23.72 3.12 2.67
N LEU A 46 22.57 2.74 3.25
CA LEU A 46 21.65 1.76 2.67
C LEU A 46 21.20 2.18 1.25
N ARG A 47 20.69 3.39 1.09
CA ARG A 47 20.21 3.91 -0.18
C ARG A 47 21.26 3.95 -1.27
N THR A 48 22.47 4.43 -0.96
CA THR A 48 23.54 4.64 -1.96
C THR A 48 24.01 3.31 -2.55
N ARG A 49 24.05 2.30 -1.71
CA ARG A 49 24.43 0.94 -2.08
C ARG A 49 23.30 0.17 -2.76
N GLY A 50 22.05 0.48 -2.44
CA GLY A 50 20.86 -0.31 -2.71
C GLY A 50 20.59 -1.31 -1.58
N GLU A 51 19.38 -1.28 -1.06
CA GLU A 51 18.93 -2.14 0.03
C GLU A 51 18.70 -3.59 -0.45
N THR A 52 18.89 -4.55 0.43
CA THR A 52 18.64 -5.97 0.18
C THR A 52 17.29 -6.44 0.73
N VAL A 53 16.83 -7.60 0.26
CA VAL A 53 15.61 -8.25 0.77
C VAL A 53 15.69 -8.50 2.27
N ASP A 54 16.86 -8.92 2.78
CA ASP A 54 17.05 -9.15 4.22
C ASP A 54 16.96 -7.85 5.02
N GLU A 55 17.47 -6.75 4.51
CA GLU A 55 17.37 -5.42 5.14
C GLU A 55 15.92 -4.89 5.11
N TYR A 56 15.19 -5.08 4.01
CA TYR A 56 13.78 -4.76 3.94
C TYR A 56 12.97 -5.57 4.95
N ALA A 57 13.22 -6.87 5.00
CA ALA A 57 12.49 -7.77 5.88
C ALA A 57 12.82 -7.51 7.36
N ALA A 58 14.09 -7.16 7.70
CA ALA A 58 14.50 -6.75 9.04
C ALA A 58 13.76 -5.47 9.48
N ALA A 59 13.84 -4.42 8.66
CA ALA A 59 13.18 -3.15 8.95
C ALA A 59 11.68 -3.30 9.12
N ALA A 60 11.04 -4.07 8.24
CA ALA A 60 9.61 -4.32 8.29
C ALA A 60 9.21 -5.16 9.51
N ALA A 61 10.00 -6.18 9.89
CA ALA A 61 9.74 -7.00 11.07
C ALA A 61 9.78 -6.17 12.36
N VAL A 62 10.80 -5.32 12.52
CA VAL A 62 10.91 -4.44 13.69
C VAL A 62 9.77 -3.42 13.72
N MET A 63 9.41 -2.84 12.57
CA MET A 63 8.31 -1.87 12.48
C MET A 63 6.95 -2.51 12.80
N ARG A 64 6.70 -3.76 12.33
CA ARG A 64 5.50 -4.54 12.68
C ARG A 64 5.43 -4.85 14.17
N ALA A 65 6.55 -5.22 14.79
CA ALA A 65 6.60 -5.53 16.23
C ALA A 65 6.27 -4.32 17.12
N LYS A 66 6.47 -3.10 16.62
CA LYS A 66 6.25 -1.83 17.34
C LYS A 66 4.97 -1.09 16.93
N CYS A 67 4.15 -1.67 16.05
CA CYS A 67 2.92 -1.01 15.60
C CYS A 67 1.78 -1.14 16.62
N ASN A 68 0.84 -0.19 16.56
CA ASN A 68 -0.48 -0.33 17.17
C ASN A 68 -1.29 -1.31 16.31
N ALA A 69 -1.29 -2.57 16.70
CA ALA A 69 -1.92 -3.64 15.93
C ALA A 69 -3.44 -3.46 15.78
N VAL A 70 -3.97 -4.02 14.71
CA VAL A 70 -5.40 -4.08 14.40
C VAL A 70 -5.80 -5.54 14.19
N ASN A 71 -6.87 -5.99 14.84
CA ASN A 71 -7.39 -7.33 14.63
C ASN A 71 -8.29 -7.37 13.40
N ALA A 72 -7.91 -8.16 12.41
CA ALA A 72 -8.71 -8.41 11.21
C ALA A 72 -9.01 -9.91 11.08
N PRO A 73 -10.14 -10.29 10.46
CA PRO A 73 -10.45 -11.69 10.19
C PRO A 73 -9.38 -12.36 9.33
N ALA A 74 -9.20 -13.65 9.53
CA ALA A 74 -8.38 -14.47 8.64
C ALA A 74 -8.85 -14.31 7.18
N GLY A 75 -7.89 -14.15 6.25
CA GLY A 75 -8.20 -13.91 4.83
C GLY A 75 -8.41 -12.44 4.47
N ALA A 76 -8.37 -11.50 5.43
CA ALA A 76 -8.32 -10.08 5.12
C ALA A 76 -7.08 -9.75 4.27
N MET A 77 -7.23 -8.77 3.36
CA MET A 77 -6.16 -8.34 2.47
C MET A 77 -5.88 -6.84 2.57
N ASP A 78 -4.70 -6.42 2.11
CA ASP A 78 -4.38 -5.02 1.86
C ASP A 78 -4.39 -4.70 0.36
N ILE A 79 -4.74 -3.47 0.03
CA ILE A 79 -4.62 -2.89 -1.31
C ILE A 79 -3.95 -1.55 -1.14
N VAL A 80 -2.67 -1.48 -1.48
CA VAL A 80 -1.79 -0.38 -1.09
C VAL A 80 -0.78 -0.07 -2.20
N GLY A 81 -0.26 1.13 -2.25
CA GLY A 81 0.90 1.49 -3.08
C GLY A 81 2.01 2.07 -2.23
N THR A 82 3.21 2.09 -2.77
CA THR A 82 4.34 2.81 -2.15
C THR A 82 4.09 4.31 -2.17
N GLY A 83 3.26 4.78 -3.11
CA GLY A 83 3.17 6.18 -3.46
C GLY A 83 4.48 6.71 -4.04
N GLY A 84 4.53 8.01 -4.27
CA GLY A 84 5.77 8.66 -4.70
C GLY A 84 6.17 8.40 -6.16
N ASP A 85 5.27 7.90 -6.99
CA ASP A 85 5.43 7.74 -8.44
C ASP A 85 5.48 9.08 -9.19
N GLY A 86 4.96 10.15 -8.56
CA GLY A 86 4.93 11.50 -9.13
C GLY A 86 3.92 11.68 -10.27
N LYS A 87 3.04 10.72 -10.50
CA LYS A 87 2.12 10.71 -11.63
C LYS A 87 0.83 11.49 -11.38
N GLY A 88 0.44 11.64 -10.12
CA GLY A 88 -0.72 12.44 -9.74
C GLY A 88 -2.05 11.90 -10.26
N THR A 89 -2.20 10.59 -10.29
CA THR A 89 -3.41 9.91 -10.73
C THR A 89 -4.58 10.07 -9.75
N LEU A 90 -5.79 9.75 -10.20
CA LEU A 90 -6.94 9.51 -9.35
C LEU A 90 -6.63 8.41 -8.32
N ASN A 91 -7.37 8.36 -7.22
CA ASN A 91 -7.11 7.45 -6.10
C ASN A 91 -7.54 6.00 -6.43
N ILE A 92 -6.83 5.34 -7.37
CA ILE A 92 -7.17 4.02 -7.93
C ILE A 92 -7.18 2.97 -6.83
N SER A 93 -6.07 2.78 -6.08
CA SER A 93 -5.98 1.76 -5.03
C SER A 93 -7.01 1.96 -3.91
N THR A 94 -7.37 3.22 -3.61
CA THR A 94 -8.39 3.51 -2.61
C THR A 94 -9.78 3.10 -3.08
N ALA A 95 -10.15 3.44 -4.33
CA ALA A 95 -11.42 3.01 -4.92
C ALA A 95 -11.48 1.48 -5.05
N THR A 96 -10.40 0.86 -5.51
CA THR A 96 -10.24 -0.59 -5.58
C THR A 96 -10.55 -1.26 -4.23
N ALA A 97 -10.04 -0.71 -3.12
CA ALA A 97 -10.28 -1.28 -1.79
C ALA A 97 -11.78 -1.36 -1.44
N PHE A 98 -12.56 -0.32 -1.77
CA PHE A 98 -14.00 -0.31 -1.52
C PHE A 98 -14.78 -1.20 -2.50
N VAL A 99 -14.36 -1.28 -3.74
CA VAL A 99 -14.95 -2.19 -4.74
C VAL A 99 -14.73 -3.65 -4.35
N VAL A 100 -13.53 -4.01 -3.95
CA VAL A 100 -13.17 -5.36 -3.47
C VAL A 100 -13.92 -5.71 -2.18
N ALA A 101 -14.07 -4.75 -1.26
CA ALA A 101 -14.89 -4.95 -0.07
C ALA A 101 -16.38 -5.12 -0.42
N GLY A 102 -16.89 -4.39 -1.41
CA GLY A 102 -18.26 -4.55 -1.94
C GLY A 102 -18.48 -5.91 -2.57
N ALA A 103 -17.46 -6.49 -3.18
CA ALA A 103 -17.45 -7.86 -3.72
C ALA A 103 -17.31 -8.96 -2.63
N GLY A 104 -17.27 -8.58 -1.34
CA GLY A 104 -17.34 -9.53 -0.22
C GLY A 104 -15.98 -9.91 0.39
N VAL A 105 -14.86 -9.40 -0.10
CA VAL A 105 -13.53 -9.63 0.50
C VAL A 105 -13.30 -8.63 1.63
N THR A 106 -12.84 -9.09 2.79
CA THR A 106 -12.47 -8.18 3.88
C THR A 106 -11.17 -7.43 3.56
N VAL A 107 -11.20 -6.10 3.68
CA VAL A 107 -10.04 -5.25 3.39
C VAL A 107 -9.59 -4.51 4.65
N ALA A 108 -8.33 -4.71 5.04
CA ALA A 108 -7.65 -3.95 6.06
C ALA A 108 -6.61 -3.04 5.37
N LYS A 109 -7.09 -1.89 4.87
CA LYS A 109 -6.27 -1.02 4.04
C LYS A 109 -5.32 -0.17 4.86
N HIS A 110 -4.02 -0.36 4.64
CA HIS A 110 -2.99 0.56 5.14
C HIS A 110 -2.84 1.74 4.17
N GLY A 111 -2.60 2.92 4.71
CA GLY A 111 -2.42 4.09 3.88
C GLY A 111 -1.95 5.33 4.64
N ASN A 112 -1.67 6.39 3.89
CA ASN A 112 -1.20 7.64 4.44
C ASN A 112 -1.83 8.83 3.70
N ARG A 113 -1.58 10.04 4.21
CA ARG A 113 -1.71 11.27 3.43
C ARG A 113 -0.60 11.32 2.41
N ASN A 114 -0.83 12.06 1.35
CA ASN A 114 0.21 12.22 0.36
C ASN A 114 1.30 13.22 0.82
N LEU A 115 2.54 12.86 0.53
CA LEU A 115 3.70 13.72 0.74
C LEU A 115 4.23 14.35 -0.56
N SER A 116 3.84 13.84 -1.72
CA SER A 116 4.43 14.19 -3.02
C SER A 116 3.44 14.48 -4.16
N SER A 117 2.15 14.16 -4.04
CA SER A 117 1.11 14.50 -5.02
C SER A 117 0.05 15.42 -4.42
N LYS A 118 -0.95 15.82 -5.23
CA LYS A 118 -2.00 16.76 -4.78
C LYS A 118 -3.03 16.11 -3.85
N SER A 119 -3.23 14.77 -3.92
CA SER A 119 -4.24 14.06 -3.13
C SER A 119 -3.77 12.64 -2.81
N GLY A 120 -3.72 12.30 -1.53
CA GLY A 120 -3.47 10.94 -1.04
C GLY A 120 -4.75 10.18 -0.71
N ALA A 121 -4.61 8.89 -0.32
CA ALA A 121 -5.74 8.05 0.07
C ALA A 121 -6.55 8.67 1.21
N ALA A 122 -5.88 9.12 2.27
CA ALA A 122 -6.52 9.72 3.44
C ALA A 122 -7.23 11.04 3.09
N ASP A 123 -6.67 11.83 2.16
CA ASP A 123 -7.26 13.12 1.78
C ASP A 123 -8.59 12.91 1.04
N ALA A 124 -8.63 12.00 0.06
CA ALA A 124 -9.86 11.65 -0.64
C ALA A 124 -10.92 11.06 0.29
N LEU A 125 -10.55 10.16 1.19
CA LEU A 125 -11.47 9.54 2.16
C LEU A 125 -12.05 10.57 3.13
N THR A 126 -11.25 11.55 3.57
CA THR A 126 -11.73 12.64 4.42
C THR A 126 -12.80 13.47 3.72
N GLN A 127 -12.63 13.76 2.43
CA GLN A 127 -13.64 14.46 1.62
C GLN A 127 -14.93 13.65 1.45
N MET A 128 -14.84 12.30 1.55
CA MET A 128 -16.01 11.41 1.52
C MET A 128 -16.63 11.17 2.91
N GLY A 129 -16.25 11.95 3.92
CA GLY A 129 -16.82 11.92 5.27
C GLY A 129 -16.26 10.86 6.20
N ILE A 130 -15.15 10.19 5.83
CA ILE A 130 -14.49 9.20 6.69
C ILE A 130 -13.48 9.92 7.60
N ASN A 131 -13.60 9.71 8.92
CA ASN A 131 -12.55 10.13 9.84
C ASN A 131 -11.41 9.10 9.82
N VAL A 132 -10.30 9.48 9.18
CA VAL A 132 -9.11 8.62 9.04
C VAL A 132 -8.20 8.65 10.26
N MET A 133 -8.40 9.62 11.19
CA MET A 133 -7.57 9.80 12.39
C MET A 133 -8.18 9.06 13.60
N VAL A 134 -8.49 7.78 13.42
CA VAL A 134 -9.09 6.92 14.45
C VAL A 134 -8.12 5.85 14.91
N GLY A 135 -8.32 5.36 16.14
CA GLY A 135 -7.51 4.30 16.75
C GLY A 135 -7.90 2.89 16.26
N SER A 136 -7.10 1.90 16.68
CA SER A 136 -7.29 0.49 16.27
C SER A 136 -8.68 -0.06 16.56
N ASP A 137 -9.29 0.32 17.69
CA ASP A 137 -10.62 -0.14 18.09
C ASP A 137 -11.73 0.29 17.14
N VAL A 138 -11.66 1.53 16.61
CA VAL A 138 -12.62 2.05 15.61
C VAL A 138 -12.37 1.41 14.25
N VAL A 139 -11.10 1.19 13.88
CA VAL A 139 -10.76 0.48 12.64
C VAL A 139 -11.30 -0.96 12.68
N GLU A 140 -11.14 -1.67 13.81
CA GLU A 140 -11.69 -3.03 14.00
C GLU A 140 -13.21 -3.07 13.88
N LYS A 141 -13.90 -2.06 14.46
CA LYS A 141 -15.36 -1.90 14.30
C LYS A 141 -15.73 -1.71 12.83
N ALA A 142 -14.96 -0.90 12.08
CA ALA A 142 -15.18 -0.67 10.64
C ALA A 142 -14.96 -1.96 9.84
N ILE A 143 -13.87 -2.69 10.08
CA ILE A 143 -13.62 -3.99 9.45
C ILE A 143 -14.77 -4.97 9.72
N LYS A 144 -15.19 -5.09 10.98
CA LYS A 144 -16.28 -6.00 11.37
C LYS A 144 -17.63 -5.58 10.81
N GLY A 145 -17.97 -4.28 10.83
CA GLY A 145 -19.30 -3.77 10.47
C GLY A 145 -19.48 -3.49 8.97
N ALA A 146 -18.42 -3.05 8.31
CA ALA A 146 -18.43 -2.69 6.90
C ALA A 146 -17.65 -3.66 6.00
N GLY A 147 -16.80 -4.54 6.55
CA GLY A 147 -15.90 -5.39 5.79
C GLY A 147 -14.65 -4.66 5.28
N ILE A 148 -14.44 -3.42 5.67
CA ILE A 148 -13.27 -2.62 5.32
C ILE A 148 -12.94 -1.63 6.44
N GLY A 149 -11.65 -1.45 6.75
CA GLY A 149 -11.14 -0.40 7.62
C GLY A 149 -9.89 0.25 7.03
N PHE A 150 -9.71 1.53 7.29
CA PHE A 150 -8.55 2.31 6.87
C PHE A 150 -7.62 2.57 8.06
N MET A 151 -6.37 2.15 7.94
CA MET A 151 -5.32 2.31 8.94
C MET A 151 -4.38 3.43 8.53
N MET A 152 -4.54 4.59 9.15
CA MET A 152 -3.70 5.76 8.91
C MET A 152 -2.29 5.54 9.49
N ALA A 153 -1.25 5.54 8.68
CA ALA A 153 0.10 5.14 9.07
C ALA A 153 0.64 5.84 10.35
N PRO A 154 0.52 7.17 10.55
CA PRO A 154 0.97 7.82 11.78
C PRO A 154 0.24 7.33 13.05
N MET A 155 -1.01 6.89 12.94
CA MET A 155 -1.80 6.39 14.09
C MET A 155 -1.35 5.00 14.52
N HIS A 156 -0.80 4.22 13.59
CA HIS A 156 -0.44 2.81 13.82
C HIS A 156 1.06 2.56 13.96
N HIS A 157 1.91 3.49 13.51
CA HIS A 157 3.37 3.35 13.58
C HIS A 157 4.03 4.49 14.38
N PRO A 158 3.78 4.61 15.70
CA PRO A 158 4.29 5.72 16.51
C PRO A 158 5.82 5.79 16.52
N ALA A 159 6.52 4.65 16.43
CA ALA A 159 7.97 4.59 16.42
C ALA A 159 8.62 5.32 15.22
N THR A 160 7.89 5.51 14.12
CA THR A 160 8.39 6.28 12.97
C THR A 160 8.63 7.76 13.30
N ALA A 161 7.99 8.29 14.34
CA ALA A 161 8.19 9.68 14.77
C ALA A 161 9.67 10.01 15.07
N HIS A 162 10.46 9.04 15.51
CA HIS A 162 11.88 9.22 15.81
C HIS A 162 12.73 9.46 14.54
N VAL A 163 12.29 8.98 13.38
CA VAL A 163 13.03 9.08 12.12
C VAL A 163 12.48 10.15 11.16
N MET A 164 11.23 10.57 11.35
CA MET A 164 10.57 11.52 10.44
C MET A 164 11.27 12.87 10.28
N PRO A 165 11.79 13.53 11.34
CA PRO A 165 12.52 14.78 11.18
C PRO A 165 13.73 14.66 10.26
N THR A 166 14.58 13.64 10.48
CA THR A 166 15.76 13.40 9.64
C THR A 166 15.37 13.08 8.19
N ARG A 167 14.30 12.31 7.98
CA ARG A 167 13.78 12.03 6.62
C ARG A 167 13.32 13.30 5.91
N ALA A 168 12.65 14.21 6.62
CA ALA A 168 12.22 15.49 6.07
C ALA A 168 13.43 16.36 5.67
N GLU A 169 14.47 16.41 6.51
CA GLU A 169 15.71 17.15 6.23
C GLU A 169 16.48 16.56 5.04
N LEU A 170 16.54 15.23 4.92
CA LEU A 170 17.19 14.56 3.78
C LEU A 170 16.48 14.86 2.46
N GLY A 171 15.17 15.08 2.46
CA GLY A 171 14.38 15.43 1.27
C GLY A 171 14.49 14.42 0.13
N THR A 172 14.86 13.19 0.41
CA THR A 172 15.11 12.16 -0.60
C THR A 172 14.48 10.82 -0.21
N ARG A 173 14.31 9.92 -1.20
CA ARG A 173 13.82 8.57 -0.92
C ARG A 173 14.81 7.78 -0.08
N THR A 174 14.30 6.95 0.81
CA THR A 174 15.04 6.01 1.65
C THR A 174 14.25 4.72 1.75
N ILE A 175 14.76 3.70 2.43
CA ILE A 175 14.06 2.44 2.71
C ILE A 175 12.62 2.66 3.21
N PHE A 176 12.35 3.74 3.94
CA PHE A 176 11.01 4.07 4.45
C PHE A 176 9.96 4.32 3.39
N ASN A 177 10.35 4.59 2.14
CA ASN A 177 9.39 4.79 1.05
C ASN A 177 8.73 3.49 0.59
N ILE A 178 9.32 2.34 0.93
CA ILE A 178 8.78 1.01 0.60
C ILE A 178 8.27 0.24 1.83
N LEU A 179 8.62 0.67 3.04
CA LEU A 179 8.21 -0.03 4.27
C LEU A 179 6.71 0.03 4.53
N GLY A 180 6.02 1.09 4.09
CA GLY A 180 4.57 1.23 4.29
C GLY A 180 3.78 -0.01 3.86
N PRO A 181 3.86 -0.44 2.59
CA PRO A 181 3.19 -1.65 2.11
C PRO A 181 3.65 -2.94 2.78
N LEU A 182 4.86 -2.98 3.33
CA LEU A 182 5.42 -4.16 3.99
C LEU A 182 5.03 -4.29 5.48
N THR A 183 4.35 -3.27 6.03
CA THR A 183 4.13 -3.15 7.49
C THR A 183 2.67 -2.96 7.89
N ASN A 184 1.75 -3.59 7.16
CA ASN A 184 0.32 -3.52 7.47
C ASN A 184 0.04 -3.89 8.94
N PRO A 185 -0.61 -2.99 9.75
CA PRO A 185 -0.83 -3.19 11.18
C PRO A 185 -1.77 -4.36 11.50
N ALA A 186 -2.59 -4.80 10.55
CA ALA A 186 -3.45 -5.97 10.71
C ALA A 186 -2.73 -7.30 10.39
N GLY A 187 -1.46 -7.25 9.98
CA GLY A 187 -0.67 -8.45 9.70
C GLY A 187 -1.26 -9.33 8.60
N VAL A 188 -1.95 -8.73 7.64
CA VAL A 188 -2.59 -9.47 6.52
C VAL A 188 -1.57 -10.31 5.77
N LYS A 189 -2.05 -11.43 5.22
CA LYS A 189 -1.21 -12.40 4.48
C LYS A 189 -1.42 -12.34 2.98
N LYS A 190 -2.37 -11.50 2.54
CA LYS A 190 -2.70 -11.30 1.12
C LYS A 190 -2.67 -9.81 0.81
N GLN A 191 -2.08 -9.41 -0.33
CA GLN A 191 -2.09 -8.01 -0.73
C GLN A 191 -1.88 -7.79 -2.22
N LEU A 192 -2.50 -6.73 -2.75
CA LEU A 192 -2.14 -6.11 -4.03
C LEU A 192 -1.37 -4.84 -3.70
N THR A 193 -0.15 -4.72 -4.22
CA THR A 193 0.75 -3.61 -3.87
C THR A 193 1.37 -3.00 -5.11
N GLY A 194 1.15 -1.71 -5.30
CA GLY A 194 1.86 -0.94 -6.30
C GLY A 194 3.23 -0.46 -5.82
N ALA A 195 4.21 -0.42 -6.73
CA ALA A 195 5.54 0.12 -6.47
C ALA A 195 5.91 1.21 -7.48
N PHE A 196 6.54 2.29 -7.01
CA PHE A 196 6.95 3.42 -7.86
C PHE A 196 8.07 3.09 -8.86
N SER A 197 8.65 1.91 -8.80
CA SER A 197 9.69 1.43 -9.72
C SER A 197 9.54 -0.06 -9.97
N ARG A 198 9.73 -0.46 -11.22
CA ARG A 198 9.72 -1.87 -11.63
C ARG A 198 10.74 -2.71 -10.86
N ASP A 199 11.92 -2.17 -10.58
CA ASP A 199 12.99 -2.89 -9.91
C ASP A 199 12.65 -3.27 -8.45
N LEU A 200 11.61 -2.66 -7.87
CA LEU A 200 11.16 -2.94 -6.50
C LEU A 200 10.13 -4.07 -6.39
N ILE A 201 9.41 -4.40 -7.48
CA ILE A 201 8.29 -5.35 -7.37
C ILE A 201 8.76 -6.72 -6.90
N ARG A 202 9.85 -7.25 -7.47
CA ARG A 202 10.37 -8.56 -7.09
C ARG A 202 10.99 -8.58 -5.68
N PRO A 203 11.91 -7.68 -5.29
CA PRO A 203 12.43 -7.64 -3.93
C PRO A 203 11.35 -7.47 -2.86
N MET A 204 10.31 -6.68 -3.12
CA MET A 204 9.19 -6.52 -2.20
C MET A 204 8.34 -7.79 -2.10
N ALA A 205 8.12 -8.53 -3.20
CA ALA A 205 7.41 -9.81 -3.17
C ALA A 205 8.18 -10.85 -2.35
N GLU A 206 9.49 -10.95 -2.55
CA GLU A 206 10.38 -11.83 -1.79
C GLU A 206 10.40 -11.46 -0.30
N THR A 207 10.44 -10.16 0.01
CA THR A 207 10.34 -9.65 1.39
C THR A 207 9.02 -10.05 2.05
N LEU A 208 7.89 -9.91 1.35
CA LEU A 208 6.59 -10.34 1.86
C LEU A 208 6.55 -11.84 2.13
N GLY A 209 7.18 -12.65 1.28
CA GLY A 209 7.34 -14.09 1.49
C GLY A 209 8.11 -14.39 2.78
N GLN A 210 9.25 -13.72 3.02
CA GLN A 210 10.03 -13.86 4.26
C GLN A 210 9.23 -13.41 5.50
N LEU A 211 8.32 -12.44 5.35
CA LEU A 211 7.44 -11.95 6.42
C LEU A 211 6.18 -12.82 6.60
N GLY A 212 6.07 -13.93 5.86
CA GLY A 212 5.01 -14.93 5.99
C GLY A 212 3.71 -14.56 5.28
N SER A 213 3.73 -13.71 4.26
CA SER A 213 2.61 -13.53 3.34
C SER A 213 2.42 -14.79 2.48
N THR A 214 1.17 -15.10 2.14
CA THR A 214 0.83 -16.31 1.39
C THR A 214 0.48 -16.03 -0.08
N SER A 215 -0.02 -14.83 -0.37
CA SER A 215 -0.37 -14.42 -1.73
C SER A 215 -0.21 -12.90 -1.86
N ALA A 216 0.56 -12.45 -2.84
CA ALA A 216 0.70 -11.03 -3.13
C ALA A 216 1.02 -10.80 -4.60
N TRP A 217 0.48 -9.74 -5.16
CA TRP A 217 0.95 -9.18 -6.42
C TRP A 217 1.59 -7.83 -6.17
N LEU A 218 2.84 -7.67 -6.56
CA LEU A 218 3.60 -6.44 -6.59
C LEU A 218 3.60 -5.96 -8.04
N VAL A 219 3.13 -4.73 -8.28
CA VAL A 219 2.84 -4.27 -9.63
C VAL A 219 3.47 -2.92 -9.94
N HIS A 220 3.78 -2.68 -11.21
CA HIS A 220 4.25 -1.39 -11.73
C HIS A 220 3.76 -1.21 -13.17
N GLY A 221 3.09 -0.10 -13.45
CA GLY A 221 2.57 0.23 -14.78
C GLY A 221 3.65 0.73 -15.73
N SER A 222 3.53 0.43 -17.03
CA SER A 222 4.45 0.94 -18.06
C SER A 222 4.41 2.47 -18.22
N ASP A 223 3.35 3.13 -17.73
CA ASP A 223 3.23 4.58 -17.60
C ASP A 223 3.96 5.16 -16.38
N GLY A 224 4.55 4.28 -15.55
CA GLY A 224 5.30 4.61 -14.35
C GLY A 224 4.44 4.77 -13.11
N THR A 225 3.18 4.35 -13.14
CA THR A 225 2.29 4.35 -11.96
C THR A 225 2.58 3.16 -11.05
N ASP A 226 2.30 3.33 -9.75
CA ASP A 226 2.31 2.26 -8.75
C ASP A 226 0.95 1.52 -8.71
N GLU A 227 0.43 1.16 -9.90
CA GLU A 227 -0.83 0.45 -10.10
C GLU A 227 -0.71 -0.54 -11.27
N LEU A 228 -1.66 -1.46 -11.42
CA LEU A 228 -1.92 -2.04 -12.74
C LEU A 228 -2.49 -0.95 -13.64
N THR A 229 -1.73 -0.60 -14.68
CA THR A 229 -2.12 0.53 -15.53
C THR A 229 -3.19 0.14 -16.53
N ILE A 230 -4.09 1.10 -16.81
CA ILE A 230 -5.09 1.00 -17.88
C ILE A 230 -4.55 1.54 -19.22
N THR A 231 -3.30 2.02 -19.25
CA THR A 231 -2.72 2.63 -20.45
C THR A 231 -1.95 1.64 -21.32
N GLY A 232 -1.65 0.45 -20.79
CA GLY A 232 -0.86 -0.57 -21.49
C GLY A 232 -0.40 -1.71 -20.57
N VAL A 233 0.82 -2.17 -20.77
CA VAL A 233 1.40 -3.29 -20.00
C VAL A 233 1.69 -2.87 -18.56
N SER A 234 1.46 -3.80 -17.63
CA SER A 234 1.94 -3.74 -16.24
C SER A 234 2.82 -4.93 -15.94
N TRP A 235 3.91 -4.72 -15.22
CA TRP A 235 4.77 -5.78 -14.72
C TRP A 235 4.29 -6.23 -13.35
N VAL A 236 4.30 -7.55 -13.15
CA VAL A 236 3.83 -8.19 -11.92
C VAL A 236 4.89 -9.14 -11.40
N SER A 237 5.21 -9.04 -10.11
CA SER A 237 5.91 -10.08 -9.35
C SER A 237 4.91 -10.68 -8.36
N ALA A 238 4.46 -11.90 -8.63
CA ALA A 238 3.44 -12.58 -7.84
C ALA A 238 4.06 -13.58 -6.86
N LEU A 239 3.78 -13.40 -5.59
CA LEU A 239 4.05 -14.38 -4.54
C LEU A 239 2.85 -15.32 -4.41
N ALA A 240 3.08 -16.61 -4.56
CA ALA A 240 2.12 -17.67 -4.26
C ALA A 240 2.87 -18.89 -3.74
N ASP A 241 2.38 -19.51 -2.68
CA ASP A 241 2.94 -20.75 -2.10
C ASP A 241 4.47 -20.69 -1.86
N GLY A 242 4.95 -19.53 -1.41
CA GLY A 242 6.36 -19.28 -1.11
C GLY A 242 7.25 -19.04 -2.34
N THR A 243 6.68 -19.02 -3.54
CA THR A 243 7.41 -18.80 -4.79
C THR A 243 7.03 -17.47 -5.43
N VAL A 244 8.02 -16.73 -5.93
CA VAL A 244 7.80 -15.49 -6.68
C VAL A 244 7.99 -15.75 -8.17
N THR A 245 6.96 -15.42 -8.96
CA THR A 245 6.96 -15.51 -10.42
C THR A 245 6.70 -14.16 -11.05
N ASP A 246 7.37 -13.86 -12.15
CA ASP A 246 7.23 -12.60 -12.88
C ASP A 246 6.46 -12.83 -14.17
N PHE A 247 5.52 -11.93 -14.48
CA PHE A 247 4.75 -11.92 -15.72
C PHE A 247 4.24 -10.49 -16.01
N GLU A 248 3.60 -10.34 -17.16
CA GLU A 248 2.98 -9.08 -17.59
C GLU A 248 1.46 -9.24 -17.60
N VAL A 249 0.76 -8.13 -17.42
CA VAL A 249 -0.70 -8.02 -17.54
C VAL A 249 -1.04 -6.87 -18.45
N HIS A 250 -1.93 -7.10 -19.41
CA HIS A 250 -2.49 -6.08 -20.28
C HIS A 250 -4.02 -5.92 -20.01
N PRO A 251 -4.59 -4.71 -20.03
CA PRO A 251 -6.03 -4.49 -19.78
C PRO A 251 -6.95 -5.37 -20.64
N GLU A 252 -6.59 -5.61 -21.89
CA GLU A 252 -7.36 -6.46 -22.82
C GLU A 252 -7.49 -7.92 -22.36
N GLU A 253 -6.54 -8.44 -21.58
CA GLU A 253 -6.65 -9.77 -20.98
C GLU A 253 -7.80 -9.87 -19.98
N ALA A 254 -8.13 -8.75 -19.34
CA ALA A 254 -9.28 -8.60 -18.46
C ALA A 254 -10.58 -8.20 -19.21
N GLY A 255 -10.52 -8.04 -20.53
CA GLY A 255 -11.63 -7.58 -21.35
C GLY A 255 -11.88 -6.08 -21.28
N LEU A 256 -10.90 -5.30 -20.86
CA LEU A 256 -11.00 -3.84 -20.71
C LEU A 256 -10.22 -3.13 -21.83
N PRO A 257 -10.70 -1.98 -22.34
CA PRO A 257 -9.97 -1.19 -23.33
C PRO A 257 -8.77 -0.49 -22.67
N THR A 258 -7.78 -0.11 -23.48
CA THR A 258 -6.74 0.82 -23.06
C THR A 258 -7.26 2.27 -23.15
N HIS A 259 -6.74 3.10 -22.27
CA HIS A 259 -7.06 4.54 -22.23
C HIS A 259 -5.77 5.38 -22.20
N PRO A 260 -5.80 6.63 -22.69
CA PRO A 260 -4.67 7.53 -22.55
C PRO A 260 -4.45 7.90 -21.09
N PHE A 261 -3.19 8.15 -20.70
CA PHE A 261 -2.81 8.45 -19.32
C PHE A 261 -3.55 9.67 -18.75
N GLU A 262 -3.77 10.68 -19.60
CA GLU A 262 -4.46 11.93 -19.23
C GLU A 262 -5.87 11.70 -18.70
N ALA A 263 -6.52 10.59 -19.09
CA ALA A 263 -7.87 10.24 -18.66
C ALA A 263 -7.95 9.73 -17.19
N ILE A 264 -6.81 9.42 -16.55
CA ILE A 264 -6.74 8.99 -15.16
C ILE A 264 -5.96 9.97 -14.28
N VAL A 265 -5.53 11.11 -14.82
CA VAL A 265 -4.86 12.16 -14.04
C VAL A 265 -5.85 12.78 -13.07
N GLY A 266 -5.44 12.85 -11.80
CA GLY A 266 -6.22 13.43 -10.72
C GLY A 266 -5.97 14.93 -10.54
N GLY A 267 -6.70 15.51 -9.59
CA GLY A 267 -6.62 16.92 -9.23
C GLY A 267 -6.46 17.12 -7.72
N THR A 268 -7.21 18.08 -7.19
CA THR A 268 -7.30 18.34 -5.76
C THR A 268 -8.03 17.20 -5.04
N PRO A 269 -7.94 17.10 -3.71
CA PRO A 269 -8.71 16.12 -2.93
C PRO A 269 -10.22 16.17 -3.20
N GLU A 270 -10.79 17.37 -3.39
CA GLU A 270 -12.21 17.59 -3.69
C GLU A 270 -12.57 17.06 -5.10
N GLU A 271 -11.73 17.31 -6.09
CA GLU A 271 -11.92 16.83 -7.48
C GLU A 271 -11.83 15.31 -7.52
N ASN A 272 -10.84 14.74 -6.84
CA ASN A 272 -10.66 13.30 -6.76
C ASN A 272 -11.82 12.61 -6.02
N ALA A 273 -12.32 13.21 -4.94
CA ALA A 273 -13.49 12.69 -4.22
C ALA A 273 -14.76 12.72 -5.09
N LYS A 274 -14.96 13.77 -5.90
CA LYS A 274 -16.08 13.83 -6.87
C LYS A 274 -15.96 12.72 -7.92
N SER A 275 -14.78 12.51 -8.48
CA SER A 275 -14.53 11.44 -9.44
C SER A 275 -14.76 10.07 -8.83
N PHE A 276 -14.34 9.88 -7.56
CA PHE A 276 -14.56 8.65 -6.82
C PHE A 276 -16.06 8.41 -6.54
N ALA A 277 -16.80 9.43 -6.12
CA ALA A 277 -18.25 9.32 -5.93
C ALA A 277 -18.97 8.96 -7.23
N ALA A 278 -18.62 9.62 -8.35
CA ALA A 278 -19.19 9.31 -9.66
C ALA A 278 -18.90 7.87 -10.11
N LEU A 279 -17.68 7.36 -9.87
CA LEU A 279 -17.33 5.95 -10.12
C LEU A 279 -18.23 5.01 -9.32
N LEU A 280 -18.44 5.29 -8.02
CA LEU A 280 -19.32 4.47 -7.16
C LEU A 280 -20.80 4.55 -7.54
N ASP A 281 -21.20 5.61 -8.27
CA ASP A 281 -22.52 5.78 -8.86
C ASP A 281 -22.62 5.12 -10.26
N GLY A 282 -21.57 4.42 -10.69
CA GLY A 282 -21.55 3.66 -11.94
C GLY A 282 -21.08 4.44 -13.17
N ALA A 283 -20.54 5.66 -13.02
CA ALA A 283 -20.04 6.42 -14.15
C ALA A 283 -19.00 5.64 -14.98
N PRO A 284 -19.17 5.52 -16.31
CA PRO A 284 -18.20 4.83 -17.16
C PRO A 284 -16.96 5.69 -17.41
N GLY A 285 -15.88 5.05 -17.89
CA GLY A 285 -14.68 5.72 -18.35
C GLY A 285 -13.40 5.15 -17.78
N ALA A 286 -12.27 5.76 -18.11
CA ALA A 286 -10.93 5.28 -17.81
C ALA A 286 -10.69 5.02 -16.31
N TYR A 287 -11.21 5.87 -15.43
CA TYR A 287 -11.06 5.68 -13.98
C TYR A 287 -11.79 4.43 -13.51
N ARG A 288 -13.02 4.18 -14.01
CA ARG A 288 -13.76 2.95 -13.71
C ARG A 288 -12.99 1.74 -14.20
N ASP A 289 -12.50 1.75 -15.43
CA ASP A 289 -11.78 0.62 -16.00
C ASP A 289 -10.46 0.35 -15.28
N ALA A 290 -9.72 1.40 -14.87
CA ALA A 290 -8.53 1.25 -14.03
C ALA A 290 -8.86 0.60 -12.67
N VAL A 291 -9.94 1.02 -12.03
CA VAL A 291 -10.39 0.43 -10.75
C VAL A 291 -10.87 -1.01 -10.95
N LEU A 292 -11.57 -1.32 -12.04
CA LEU A 292 -11.99 -2.69 -12.38
C LEU A 292 -10.79 -3.62 -12.58
N LEU A 293 -9.75 -3.17 -13.31
CA LEU A 293 -8.53 -3.96 -13.52
C LEU A 293 -7.82 -4.29 -12.21
N ASN A 294 -7.58 -3.27 -11.37
CA ASN A 294 -6.92 -3.45 -10.07
C ASN A 294 -7.81 -4.26 -9.10
N SER A 295 -9.14 -4.11 -9.15
CA SER A 295 -10.06 -4.92 -8.35
C SER A 295 -10.03 -6.39 -8.77
N ALA A 296 -9.99 -6.66 -10.08
CA ALA A 296 -9.88 -8.02 -10.60
C ALA A 296 -8.61 -8.71 -10.11
N ALA A 297 -7.47 -8.02 -10.15
CA ALA A 297 -6.21 -8.53 -9.62
C ALA A 297 -6.28 -8.77 -8.11
N ALA A 298 -6.85 -7.84 -7.34
CA ALA A 298 -7.02 -8.00 -5.89
C ALA A 298 -7.93 -9.20 -5.55
N LEU A 299 -9.04 -9.39 -6.27
CA LEU A 299 -9.94 -10.54 -6.10
C LEU A 299 -9.24 -11.87 -6.45
N LYS A 300 -8.37 -11.87 -7.47
CA LYS A 300 -7.55 -13.04 -7.82
C LYS A 300 -6.52 -13.34 -6.73
N VAL A 301 -5.84 -12.34 -6.19
CA VAL A 301 -4.92 -12.49 -5.03
C VAL A 301 -5.67 -12.98 -3.78
N ALA A 302 -6.90 -12.52 -3.57
CA ALA A 302 -7.75 -13.00 -2.48
C ALA A 302 -8.16 -14.47 -2.66
N GLY A 303 -8.12 -15.01 -3.88
CA GLY A 303 -8.54 -16.37 -4.22
C GLY A 303 -10.06 -16.51 -4.38
N THR A 304 -10.77 -15.42 -4.65
CA THR A 304 -12.22 -15.41 -4.86
C THR A 304 -12.62 -15.60 -6.31
N VAL A 305 -11.70 -15.37 -7.24
CA VAL A 305 -11.87 -15.55 -8.68
C VAL A 305 -10.66 -16.28 -9.27
N THR A 306 -10.85 -16.92 -10.41
CA THR A 306 -9.83 -17.72 -11.09
C THR A 306 -9.03 -16.92 -12.12
N ASP A 307 -9.66 -15.93 -12.76
CA ASP A 307 -9.03 -15.10 -13.78
C ASP A 307 -9.48 -13.63 -13.69
N LEU A 308 -8.84 -12.76 -14.50
CA LEU A 308 -9.10 -11.32 -14.46
C LEU A 308 -10.47 -10.95 -15.03
N LYS A 309 -11.02 -11.71 -15.99
CA LYS A 309 -12.35 -11.43 -16.58
C LYS A 309 -13.45 -11.69 -15.58
N GLU A 310 -13.36 -12.80 -14.85
CA GLU A 310 -14.26 -13.09 -13.73
C GLU A 310 -14.15 -12.01 -12.65
N GLY A 311 -12.91 -11.57 -12.35
CA GLY A 311 -12.65 -10.49 -11.40
C GLY A 311 -13.28 -9.16 -11.84
N VAL A 312 -13.20 -8.80 -13.10
CA VAL A 312 -13.87 -7.60 -13.67
C VAL A 312 -15.37 -7.71 -13.53
N ALA A 313 -15.97 -8.87 -13.81
CA ALA A 313 -17.41 -9.06 -13.65
C ALA A 313 -17.86 -8.89 -12.19
N CYS A 314 -17.14 -9.47 -11.22
CA CYS A 314 -17.42 -9.31 -9.79
C CYS A 314 -17.24 -7.84 -9.32
N ALA A 315 -16.22 -7.16 -9.80
CA ALA A 315 -15.97 -5.76 -9.48
C ALA A 315 -17.05 -4.84 -10.08
N THR A 316 -17.49 -5.14 -11.30
CA THR A 316 -18.59 -4.44 -11.98
C THR A 316 -19.88 -4.57 -11.17
N GLU A 317 -20.25 -5.78 -10.75
CA GLU A 317 -21.42 -6.03 -9.91
C GLU A 317 -21.32 -5.25 -8.57
N SER A 318 -20.13 -5.22 -7.94
CA SER A 318 -19.91 -4.48 -6.70
C SER A 318 -20.19 -2.98 -6.85
N ILE A 319 -19.85 -2.39 -8.00
CA ILE A 319 -20.11 -0.98 -8.30
C ILE A 319 -21.60 -0.79 -8.63
N ASP A 320 -22.12 -1.54 -9.60
CA ASP A 320 -23.43 -1.31 -10.22
C ASP A 320 -24.60 -1.66 -9.28
N SER A 321 -24.40 -2.62 -8.35
CA SER A 321 -25.37 -2.88 -7.27
C SER A 321 -25.35 -1.81 -6.16
N GLY A 322 -24.34 -0.94 -6.13
CA GLY A 322 -24.13 0.03 -5.06
C GLY A 322 -23.46 -0.56 -3.80
N ALA A 323 -23.03 -1.83 -3.83
CA ALA A 323 -22.39 -2.47 -2.68
C ALA A 323 -21.11 -1.74 -2.24
N ALA A 324 -20.25 -1.33 -3.18
CA ALA A 324 -19.05 -0.54 -2.90
C ALA A 324 -19.37 0.81 -2.25
N ARG A 325 -20.39 1.53 -2.74
CA ARG A 325 -20.86 2.80 -2.18
C ARG A 325 -21.39 2.62 -0.75
N ASP A 326 -22.08 1.53 -0.48
CA ASP A 326 -22.60 1.22 0.86
C ASP A 326 -21.48 1.00 1.87
N LYS A 327 -20.32 0.48 1.44
CA LYS A 327 -19.11 0.37 2.29
C LYS A 327 -18.60 1.74 2.74
N ILE A 328 -18.51 2.71 1.83
CA ILE A 328 -18.12 4.09 2.15
C ILE A 328 -19.05 4.67 3.23
N ARG A 329 -20.36 4.57 3.01
CA ARG A 329 -21.36 5.13 3.98
C ARG A 329 -21.21 4.49 5.36
N LYS A 330 -21.06 3.17 5.43
CA LYS A 330 -20.89 2.45 6.71
C LYS A 330 -19.61 2.84 7.42
N VAL A 331 -18.49 2.92 6.70
CA VAL A 331 -17.20 3.33 7.29
C VAL A 331 -17.30 4.77 7.81
N ALA A 332 -17.88 5.69 7.02
CA ALA A 332 -18.07 7.07 7.46
C ALA A 332 -18.91 7.15 8.76
N GLN A 333 -20.04 6.44 8.83
CA GLN A 333 -20.87 6.39 10.04
C GLN A 333 -20.10 5.86 11.25
N ILE A 334 -19.35 4.76 11.10
CA ILE A 334 -18.61 4.14 12.20
C ILE A 334 -17.49 5.06 12.68
N THR A 335 -16.74 5.66 11.76
CA THR A 335 -15.58 6.49 12.09
C THR A 335 -15.95 7.89 12.61
N GLN A 336 -17.17 8.37 12.36
CA GLN A 336 -17.69 9.63 12.93
C GLN A 336 -18.34 9.42 14.31
N ALA A 337 -18.76 8.20 14.63
CA ALA A 337 -19.38 7.87 15.92
C ALA A 337 -18.37 7.45 17.01
N GLY A 338 -17.14 7.15 16.65
CA GLY A 338 -16.02 6.79 17.53
C GLY A 338 -15.04 7.91 17.61
#